data_6dfbe8425c84a5bf4ff4119bf924a9aa
#
_entry.id   6dfbe8425c84a5bf4ff4119bf924a9aa
#
_cell.length_a   1.000
_cell.length_b   1.000
_cell.length_c   1.000
_cell.angle_alpha   90.00
_cell.angle_beta   90.00
_cell.angle_gamma   90.00
#
_symmetry.space_group_name_H-M   'P 1'
#
loop_
_entity.id
_entity.type
_entity.pdbx_description
1 polymer ?
#
loop_
_entity_poly.entity_id
_entity_poly.type
_entity_poly.pdbx_seq_one_letter_code
_entity_poly.pdbx_strand_id
1 'polypeptide(L)'
;MNVVKDLLKSGKTVIGTAGSAFGDMAMLADTGFDFLLFDTQHAPVETKQLIPALQSMRGKKAAPVVRVSSNRADLICFALDAGARGIIVPMVNTKEEAVAMVRACKYFPLGDRSNSGVRGDWGEYNPDMMRDGMTSEAYRSYLDMVNEELLIIPMIETQQAIDNIDDILSVPGIDVLLVGPSDLSIELGVPVDYPSDTYQRGLDTIAAACRNHGVVPGMYFIPPGMDPNFYVDKGFKFFTVPWARWAAEGVQNGLAGIKR
;
A
#
# COMPACT_ATOMS: atom_id res chain seq x y z
N MET A 1 -11.05 11.26 -3.33
CA MET A 1 -11.37 9.86 -2.95
C MET A 1 -10.21 8.95 -3.28
N ASN A 2 -9.94 7.93 -2.46
CA ASN A 2 -8.89 6.94 -2.71
C ASN A 2 -9.51 5.73 -3.44
N VAL A 3 -9.22 5.60 -4.71
CA VAL A 3 -9.78 4.54 -5.58
C VAL A 3 -9.58 3.12 -4.99
N VAL A 4 -8.43 2.88 -4.34
CA VAL A 4 -8.13 1.59 -3.71
C VAL A 4 -9.11 1.28 -2.58
N LYS A 5 -9.37 2.25 -1.69
CA LYS A 5 -10.32 2.06 -0.58
C LYS A 5 -11.74 1.81 -1.09
N ASP A 6 -12.17 2.54 -2.12
CA ASP A 6 -13.52 2.39 -2.71
C ASP A 6 -13.69 1.00 -3.36
N LEU A 7 -12.67 0.52 -4.08
CA LEU A 7 -12.67 -0.83 -4.67
C LEU A 7 -12.72 -1.90 -3.57
N LEU A 8 -11.88 -1.80 -2.54
CA LEU A 8 -11.86 -2.77 -1.43
C LEU A 8 -13.18 -2.76 -0.65
N LYS A 9 -13.75 -1.59 -0.33
CA LYS A 9 -15.08 -1.45 0.30
C LYS A 9 -16.19 -2.10 -0.54
N SER A 10 -16.09 -2.05 -1.87
CA SER A 10 -17.02 -2.72 -2.79
C SER A 10 -16.75 -4.22 -2.96
N GLY A 11 -15.78 -4.79 -2.26
CA GLY A 11 -15.42 -6.20 -2.30
C GLY A 11 -14.60 -6.62 -3.52
N LYS A 12 -14.10 -5.68 -4.31
CA LYS A 12 -13.29 -5.95 -5.52
C LYS A 12 -11.84 -6.24 -5.16
N THR A 13 -11.20 -7.02 -6.02
CA THR A 13 -9.75 -7.23 -6.00
C THR A 13 -9.05 -5.99 -6.55
N VAL A 14 -7.99 -5.56 -5.87
CA VAL A 14 -7.16 -4.42 -6.21
C VAL A 14 -5.79 -4.90 -6.69
N ILE A 15 -5.35 -4.39 -7.83
CA ILE A 15 -4.11 -4.81 -8.48
C ILE A 15 -3.22 -3.60 -8.71
N GLY A 16 -2.03 -3.65 -8.13
CA GLY A 16 -1.00 -2.66 -8.35
C GLY A 16 0.28 -3.25 -8.90
N THR A 17 1.25 -2.39 -9.10
CA THR A 17 2.58 -2.78 -9.56
C THR A 17 3.66 -1.88 -9.00
N ALA A 18 4.93 -2.29 -9.10
CA ALA A 18 6.04 -1.45 -8.67
C ALA A 18 6.17 -0.21 -9.57
N GLY A 19 6.20 0.96 -8.94
CA GLY A 19 6.60 2.22 -9.55
C GLY A 19 8.11 2.39 -9.53
N SER A 20 8.60 3.42 -10.20
CA SER A 20 10.02 3.81 -10.19
C SER A 20 10.15 5.21 -9.59
N ALA A 21 11.14 5.40 -8.73
CA ALA A 21 11.51 6.73 -8.23
C ALA A 21 12.05 7.63 -9.35
N PHE A 22 12.54 7.02 -10.42
CA PHE A 22 13.20 7.71 -11.53
C PHE A 22 12.32 7.62 -12.78
N GLY A 23 11.65 8.72 -13.09
CA GLY A 23 10.86 8.85 -14.32
C GLY A 23 9.42 9.31 -14.11
N ASP A 24 8.74 9.49 -15.21
CA ASP A 24 7.32 9.85 -15.27
C ASP A 24 6.46 8.60 -15.14
N MET A 25 5.64 8.55 -14.10
CA MET A 25 4.74 7.44 -13.82
C MET A 25 3.32 7.67 -14.37
N ALA A 26 3.07 8.81 -15.02
CA ALA A 26 1.74 9.19 -15.49
C ALA A 26 1.13 8.16 -16.46
N MET A 27 1.94 7.65 -17.39
CA MET A 27 1.48 6.62 -18.33
C MET A 27 1.11 5.34 -17.59
N LEU A 28 2.00 4.83 -16.72
CA LEU A 28 1.77 3.59 -15.98
C LEU A 28 0.57 3.69 -15.06
N ALA A 29 0.35 4.87 -14.46
CA ALA A 29 -0.77 5.14 -13.56
C ALA A 29 -2.14 5.16 -14.26
N ASP A 30 -2.19 5.23 -15.60
CA ASP A 30 -3.42 5.20 -16.39
C ASP A 30 -3.62 3.88 -17.18
N THR A 31 -2.73 2.89 -17.04
CA THR A 31 -2.81 1.63 -17.80
C THR A 31 -3.83 0.62 -17.27
N GLY A 32 -4.40 0.86 -16.09
CA GLY A 32 -5.41 -0.02 -15.49
C GLY A 32 -5.01 -0.59 -14.13
N PHE A 33 -3.82 -0.25 -13.60
CA PHE A 33 -3.47 -0.53 -12.22
C PHE A 33 -4.24 0.39 -11.27
N ASP A 34 -4.62 -0.14 -10.11
CA ASP A 34 -5.32 0.61 -9.07
C ASP A 34 -4.36 1.38 -8.18
N PHE A 35 -3.11 0.91 -8.05
CA PHE A 35 -2.04 1.61 -7.34
C PHE A 35 -0.66 1.36 -7.96
N LEU A 36 0.27 2.30 -7.72
CA LEU A 36 1.70 2.10 -7.96
C LEU A 36 2.42 2.12 -6.61
N LEU A 37 3.23 1.07 -6.36
CA LEU A 37 3.97 0.90 -5.14
C LEU A 37 5.41 1.39 -5.30
N PHE A 38 5.81 2.32 -4.44
CA PHE A 38 7.18 2.84 -4.36
C PHE A 38 7.86 2.30 -3.11
N ASP A 39 8.96 1.62 -3.30
CA ASP A 39 9.67 0.94 -2.23
C ASP A 39 10.88 1.74 -1.76
N THR A 40 10.96 2.03 -0.45
CA THR A 40 12.12 2.66 0.18
C THR A 40 12.78 1.75 1.22
N GLN A 41 12.33 0.50 1.35
CA GLN A 41 12.93 -0.49 2.25
C GLN A 41 14.08 -1.24 1.55
N HIS A 42 13.81 -1.83 0.39
CA HIS A 42 14.77 -2.64 -0.35
C HIS A 42 15.30 -1.97 -1.63
N ALA A 43 14.87 -0.76 -1.91
CA ALA A 43 15.46 0.08 -2.94
C ALA A 43 16.35 1.15 -2.28
N PRO A 44 17.55 1.46 -2.82
CA PRO A 44 18.43 2.50 -2.29
C PRO A 44 17.91 3.90 -2.69
N VAL A 45 16.67 4.21 -2.28
CA VAL A 45 15.94 5.43 -2.65
C VAL A 45 15.46 6.13 -1.39
N GLU A 46 15.77 7.40 -1.24
CA GLU A 46 15.22 8.24 -0.18
C GLU A 46 13.85 8.80 -0.59
N THR A 47 12.98 9.06 0.37
CA THR A 47 11.62 9.59 0.12
C THR A 47 11.61 10.86 -0.74
N LYS A 48 12.60 11.76 -0.58
CA LYS A 48 12.71 12.97 -1.41
C LYS A 48 12.86 12.68 -2.91
N GLN A 49 13.45 11.53 -3.27
CA GLN A 49 13.64 11.13 -4.66
C GLN A 49 12.32 10.63 -5.30
N LEU A 50 11.33 10.27 -4.48
CA LEU A 50 10.00 9.88 -4.97
C LEU A 50 9.15 11.06 -5.43
N ILE A 51 9.45 12.29 -4.97
CA ILE A 51 8.60 13.46 -5.19
C ILE A 51 8.25 13.66 -6.67
N PRO A 52 9.19 13.65 -7.64
CA PRO A 52 8.83 13.84 -9.05
C PRO A 52 7.90 12.74 -9.59
N ALA A 53 8.16 11.48 -9.22
CA ALA A 53 7.34 10.35 -9.64
C ALA A 53 5.92 10.44 -9.06
N LEU A 54 5.79 10.74 -7.76
CA LEU A 54 4.49 10.92 -7.11
C LEU A 54 3.72 12.12 -7.69
N GLN A 55 4.42 13.22 -7.98
CA GLN A 55 3.82 14.39 -8.62
C GLN A 55 3.29 14.10 -10.04
N SER A 56 3.99 13.25 -10.82
CA SER A 56 3.54 12.88 -12.16
C SER A 56 2.24 12.05 -12.15
N MET A 57 1.88 11.46 -11.00
CA MET A 57 0.65 10.70 -10.82
C MET A 57 -0.57 11.56 -10.44
N ARG A 58 -0.40 12.88 -10.25
CA ARG A 58 -1.53 13.77 -9.90
C ARG A 58 -2.62 13.71 -10.97
N GLY A 59 -3.85 13.51 -10.53
CA GLY A 59 -5.01 13.40 -11.43
C GLY A 59 -5.07 12.09 -12.24
N LYS A 60 -4.17 11.14 -11.99
CA LYS A 60 -4.19 9.82 -12.60
C LYS A 60 -5.05 8.84 -11.81
N LYS A 61 -5.35 7.67 -12.44
CA LYS A 61 -6.23 6.65 -11.86
C LYS A 61 -5.60 5.91 -10.70
N ALA A 62 -4.36 5.46 -10.86
CA ALA A 62 -3.67 4.69 -9.84
C ALA A 62 -3.28 5.55 -8.63
N ALA A 63 -3.50 5.05 -7.42
CA ALA A 63 -3.06 5.69 -6.18
C ALA A 63 -1.56 5.45 -5.94
N PRO A 64 -0.79 6.47 -5.54
CA PRO A 64 0.59 6.27 -5.10
C PRO A 64 0.62 5.66 -3.69
N VAL A 65 1.25 4.49 -3.54
CA VAL A 65 1.45 3.77 -2.28
C VAL A 65 2.95 3.67 -2.01
N VAL A 66 3.40 4.04 -0.82
CA VAL A 66 4.82 4.01 -0.45
C VAL A 66 5.05 2.98 0.65
N ARG A 67 6.01 2.05 0.43
CA ARG A 67 6.56 1.24 1.51
C ARG A 67 7.72 1.99 2.14
N VAL A 68 7.55 2.37 3.41
CA VAL A 68 8.61 3.01 4.20
C VAL A 68 9.64 1.96 4.64
N SER A 69 10.87 2.39 4.94
CA SER A 69 11.94 1.47 5.32
C SER A 69 11.79 0.89 6.72
N SER A 70 11.02 1.52 7.60
CA SER A 70 10.74 1.06 8.95
C SER A 70 9.55 1.79 9.57
N ASN A 71 9.02 1.28 10.68
CA ASN A 71 7.91 1.87 11.43
C ASN A 71 8.38 3.11 12.23
N ARG A 72 8.65 4.21 11.54
CA ARG A 72 9.08 5.48 12.13
C ARG A 72 8.18 6.61 11.67
N ALA A 73 7.74 7.44 12.62
CA ALA A 73 6.80 8.53 12.38
C ALA A 73 7.34 9.57 11.36
N ASP A 74 8.64 9.86 11.38
CA ASP A 74 9.28 10.79 10.45
C ASP A 74 9.27 10.25 9.00
N LEU A 75 9.55 8.97 8.79
CA LEU A 75 9.53 8.34 7.47
C LEU A 75 8.11 8.29 6.91
N ILE A 76 7.14 7.95 7.74
CA ILE A 76 5.72 7.97 7.39
C ILE A 76 5.28 9.39 7.02
N CYS A 77 5.61 10.39 7.85
CA CYS A 77 5.29 11.78 7.61
C CYS A 77 5.87 12.28 6.28
N PHE A 78 7.15 11.99 6.00
CA PHE A 78 7.80 12.41 4.74
C PHE A 78 7.17 11.75 3.51
N ALA A 79 6.81 10.47 3.58
CA ALA A 79 6.14 9.78 2.48
C ALA A 79 4.76 10.38 2.19
N LEU A 80 3.99 10.67 3.23
CA LEU A 80 2.68 11.32 3.12
C LEU A 80 2.78 12.75 2.59
N ASP A 81 3.79 13.49 3.04
CA ASP A 81 4.06 14.86 2.60
C ASP A 81 4.59 14.91 1.15
N ALA A 82 5.25 13.85 0.68
CA ALA A 82 5.64 13.70 -0.71
C ALA A 82 4.45 13.40 -1.65
N GLY A 83 3.28 13.01 -1.10
CA GLY A 83 2.07 12.76 -1.89
C GLY A 83 1.56 11.32 -1.87
N ALA A 84 2.09 10.45 -1.00
CA ALA A 84 1.57 9.10 -0.86
C ALA A 84 0.10 9.11 -0.39
N ARG A 85 -0.71 8.23 -0.98
CA ARG A 85 -2.12 7.97 -0.60
C ARG A 85 -2.30 6.65 0.14
N GLY A 86 -1.21 5.89 0.26
CA GLY A 86 -1.14 4.68 1.05
C GLY A 86 0.25 4.48 1.61
N ILE A 87 0.32 3.96 2.83
CA ILE A 87 1.57 3.64 3.52
C ILE A 87 1.60 2.17 3.83
N ILE A 88 2.67 1.52 3.39
CA ILE A 88 3.03 0.16 3.80
C ILE A 88 4.15 0.26 4.83
N VAL A 89 3.96 -0.37 5.98
CA VAL A 89 4.98 -0.44 7.04
C VAL A 89 5.41 -1.90 7.20
N PRO A 90 6.71 -2.21 6.98
CA PRO A 90 7.23 -3.57 7.11
C PRO A 90 7.35 -4.00 8.57
N MET A 91 7.39 -5.31 8.80
CA MET A 91 7.76 -5.94 10.08
C MET A 91 6.92 -5.47 11.27
N VAL A 92 5.60 -5.37 11.11
CA VAL A 92 4.68 -5.04 12.21
C VAL A 92 4.33 -6.34 12.96
N ASN A 93 4.83 -6.47 14.19
CA ASN A 93 4.79 -7.71 14.96
C ASN A 93 3.90 -7.63 16.20
N THR A 94 3.55 -6.43 16.65
CA THR A 94 2.78 -6.22 17.88
C THR A 94 1.66 -5.19 17.72
N LYS A 95 0.72 -5.21 18.63
CA LYS A 95 -0.34 -4.20 18.72
C LYS A 95 0.20 -2.78 18.89
N GLU A 96 1.24 -2.63 19.73
CA GLU A 96 1.86 -1.33 20.00
C GLU A 96 2.49 -0.75 18.74
N GLU A 97 3.13 -1.59 17.92
CA GLU A 97 3.70 -1.19 16.63
C GLU A 97 2.60 -0.80 15.64
N ALA A 98 1.50 -1.54 15.60
CA ALA A 98 0.33 -1.21 14.78
C ALA A 98 -0.32 0.12 15.22
N VAL A 99 -0.46 0.35 16.53
CA VAL A 99 -0.95 1.63 17.08
C VAL A 99 -0.02 2.77 16.70
N ALA A 100 1.30 2.61 16.86
CA ALA A 100 2.29 3.63 16.53
C ALA A 100 2.21 4.01 15.03
N MET A 101 2.11 3.01 14.15
CA MET A 101 1.94 3.20 12.70
C MET A 101 0.67 3.99 12.38
N VAL A 102 -0.49 3.58 12.90
CA VAL A 102 -1.77 4.24 12.62
C VAL A 102 -1.75 5.68 13.13
N ARG A 103 -1.22 5.92 14.34
CA ARG A 103 -1.10 7.27 14.90
C ARG A 103 -0.17 8.17 14.09
N ALA A 104 0.93 7.66 13.58
CA ALA A 104 1.85 8.40 12.71
C ALA A 104 1.21 8.78 11.35
N CYS A 105 0.23 8.01 10.89
CA CYS A 105 -0.49 8.25 9.63
C CYS A 105 -1.61 9.29 9.76
N LYS A 106 -2.26 9.39 10.91
CA LYS A 106 -3.52 10.13 11.11
C LYS A 106 -3.29 11.47 11.81
N TYR A 107 -4.07 12.47 11.43
CA TYR A 107 -4.18 13.74 12.16
C TYR A 107 -5.05 13.57 13.42
N PHE A 108 -4.85 14.48 14.40
CA PHE A 108 -5.69 14.57 15.59
C PHE A 108 -7.20 14.67 15.21
N PRO A 109 -8.13 13.98 15.93
CA PRO A 109 -7.92 13.24 17.18
C PRO A 109 -7.51 11.77 16.98
N LEU A 110 -7.41 11.26 15.73
CA LEU A 110 -7.16 9.85 15.44
C LEU A 110 -5.67 9.46 15.50
N GLY A 111 -4.79 10.46 15.49
CA GLY A 111 -3.34 10.24 15.54
C GLY A 111 -2.56 11.50 15.88
N ASP A 112 -1.23 11.42 15.62
CA ASP A 112 -0.23 12.43 16.00
C ASP A 112 0.53 12.97 14.78
N ARG A 113 0.05 12.71 13.55
CA ARG A 113 0.71 13.21 12.34
C ARG A 113 0.83 14.73 12.41
N SER A 114 2.07 15.24 12.23
CA SER A 114 2.32 16.67 12.12
C SER A 114 1.72 17.22 10.82
N ASN A 115 1.09 18.40 10.92
CA ASN A 115 0.47 19.07 9.79
C ASN A 115 1.42 20.08 9.16
N SER A 116 1.56 20.04 7.84
CA SER A 116 2.35 20.99 7.05
C SER A 116 1.48 21.84 6.09
N GLY A 117 0.22 22.01 6.41
CA GLY A 117 -0.76 22.75 5.61
C GLY A 117 -1.61 21.86 4.68
N VAL A 118 -2.51 22.48 3.94
CA VAL A 118 -3.34 21.81 2.95
C VAL A 118 -2.50 21.42 1.74
N ARG A 119 -2.56 20.14 1.38
CA ARG A 119 -1.84 19.57 0.25
C ARG A 119 -2.76 19.39 -0.94
N GLY A 120 -2.41 19.96 -2.09
CA GLY A 120 -3.17 19.82 -3.34
C GLY A 120 -3.20 18.41 -3.93
N ASP A 121 -2.47 17.47 -3.34
CA ASP A 121 -2.29 16.11 -3.84
C ASP A 121 -3.53 15.22 -3.67
N TRP A 122 -4.46 15.61 -2.80
CA TRP A 122 -5.70 14.88 -2.51
C TRP A 122 -6.86 15.21 -3.45
N GLY A 123 -6.62 16.01 -4.50
CA GLY A 123 -7.59 16.31 -5.55
C GLY A 123 -8.70 17.31 -5.17
N GLU A 124 -8.76 17.73 -3.91
CA GLU A 124 -9.74 18.68 -3.41
C GLU A 124 -9.14 20.05 -3.08
N TYR A 125 -7.87 20.25 -3.46
CA TYR A 125 -7.24 21.55 -3.31
C TYR A 125 -7.92 22.56 -4.20
N ASN A 126 -8.59 23.52 -3.55
CA ASN A 126 -9.10 24.70 -4.20
C ASN A 126 -8.16 25.88 -3.86
N PRO A 127 -7.40 26.40 -4.84
CA PRO A 127 -6.53 27.56 -4.61
C PRO A 127 -7.26 28.75 -4.00
N ASP A 128 -8.55 28.93 -4.29
CA ASP A 128 -9.35 30.04 -3.76
C ASP A 128 -9.61 29.89 -2.26
N MET A 129 -9.71 28.68 -1.73
CA MET A 129 -9.81 28.46 -0.27
C MET A 129 -8.57 28.98 0.49
N MET A 130 -7.37 28.86 -0.11
CA MET A 130 -6.15 29.39 0.49
C MET A 130 -6.02 30.90 0.34
N ARG A 131 -6.48 31.44 -0.79
CA ARG A 131 -6.41 32.88 -1.09
C ARG A 131 -7.35 33.71 -0.21
N ASP A 132 -8.57 33.20 0.00
CA ASP A 132 -9.63 33.93 0.71
C ASP A 132 -9.68 33.62 2.22
N GLY A 133 -8.73 32.78 2.70
CA GLY A 133 -8.67 32.32 4.09
C GLY A 133 -9.56 31.12 4.35
N MET A 134 -8.95 29.99 4.71
CA MET A 134 -9.68 28.78 5.08
C MET A 134 -10.28 28.94 6.48
N THR A 135 -11.57 28.70 6.63
CA THR A 135 -12.22 28.69 7.96
C THR A 135 -11.73 27.49 8.77
N SER A 136 -11.81 27.57 10.09
CA SER A 136 -11.48 26.47 11.00
C SER A 136 -12.29 25.20 10.68
N GLU A 137 -13.56 25.36 10.32
CA GLU A 137 -14.46 24.28 9.94
C GLU A 137 -14.01 23.59 8.62
N ALA A 138 -13.71 24.39 7.59
CA ALA A 138 -13.21 23.86 6.32
C ALA A 138 -11.87 23.13 6.49
N TYR A 139 -10.99 23.65 7.36
CA TYR A 139 -9.73 23.00 7.68
C TYR A 139 -9.93 21.68 8.41
N ARG A 140 -10.86 21.63 9.38
CA ARG A 140 -11.23 20.39 10.07
C ARG A 140 -11.74 19.35 9.08
N SER A 141 -12.67 19.73 8.21
CA SER A 141 -13.24 18.84 7.18
C SER A 141 -12.15 18.27 6.25
N TYR A 142 -11.15 19.09 5.90
CA TYR A 142 -9.98 18.63 5.14
C TYR A 142 -9.17 17.57 5.90
N LEU A 143 -8.87 17.80 7.18
CA LEU A 143 -8.12 16.83 7.99
C LEU A 143 -8.88 15.50 8.17
N ASP A 144 -10.18 15.59 8.38
CA ASP A 144 -11.06 14.43 8.54
C ASP A 144 -11.12 13.63 7.22
N MET A 145 -11.24 14.30 6.07
CA MET A 145 -11.18 13.70 4.75
C MET A 145 -9.84 12.98 4.51
N VAL A 146 -8.70 13.62 4.83
CA VAL A 146 -7.39 12.99 4.70
C VAL A 146 -7.26 11.76 5.59
N ASN A 147 -7.75 11.84 6.84
CA ASN A 147 -7.78 10.71 7.76
C ASN A 147 -8.61 9.53 7.21
N GLU A 148 -9.74 9.80 6.57
CA GLU A 148 -10.63 8.80 5.98
C GLU A 148 -10.00 8.14 4.75
N GLU A 149 -9.42 8.94 3.86
CA GLU A 149 -8.94 8.53 2.54
C GLU A 149 -7.59 7.80 2.56
N LEU A 150 -6.80 7.97 3.62
CA LEU A 150 -5.48 7.35 3.70
C LEU A 150 -5.57 5.83 3.87
N LEU A 151 -4.85 5.10 3.01
CA LEU A 151 -4.72 3.63 3.05
C LEU A 151 -3.56 3.24 3.98
N ILE A 152 -3.83 2.43 5.00
CA ILE A 152 -2.85 2.02 6.02
C ILE A 152 -2.68 0.51 5.98
N ILE A 153 -1.42 0.06 5.75
CA ILE A 153 -1.08 -1.30 5.39
C ILE A 153 0.11 -1.80 6.20
N PRO A 154 -0.08 -2.48 7.35
CA PRO A 154 1.00 -3.23 8.01
C PRO A 154 1.38 -4.46 7.19
N MET A 155 2.69 -4.83 7.19
CA MET A 155 3.17 -6.10 6.65
C MET A 155 3.37 -7.12 7.77
N ILE A 156 2.90 -8.34 7.50
CA ILE A 156 3.08 -9.53 8.32
C ILE A 156 4.11 -10.43 7.66
N GLU A 157 5.24 -10.61 8.32
CA GLU A 157 6.45 -11.20 7.76
C GLU A 157 7.12 -12.19 8.71
N THR A 158 6.57 -12.35 9.95
CA THR A 158 7.16 -13.17 11.01
C THR A 158 6.14 -14.09 11.69
N GLN A 159 6.63 -15.14 12.34
CA GLN A 159 5.78 -16.00 13.20
C GLN A 159 5.17 -15.17 14.34
N GLN A 160 5.96 -14.27 14.95
CA GLN A 160 5.47 -13.39 16.01
C GLN A 160 4.26 -12.56 15.56
N ALA A 161 4.28 -12.04 14.34
CA ALA A 161 3.16 -11.27 13.81
C ALA A 161 1.91 -12.14 13.61
N ILE A 162 2.06 -13.40 13.20
CA ILE A 162 0.94 -14.35 13.13
C ILE A 162 0.38 -14.65 14.53
N ASP A 163 1.24 -14.86 15.52
CA ASP A 163 0.82 -15.16 16.88
C ASP A 163 0.05 -13.99 17.52
N ASN A 164 0.37 -12.76 17.13
CA ASN A 164 -0.26 -11.52 17.62
C ASN A 164 -1.33 -10.94 16.65
N ILE A 165 -1.75 -11.71 15.64
CA ILE A 165 -2.52 -11.15 14.50
C ILE A 165 -3.85 -10.51 14.93
N ASP A 166 -4.58 -11.12 15.88
CA ASP A 166 -5.84 -10.57 16.37
C ASP A 166 -5.63 -9.26 17.15
N ASP A 167 -4.55 -9.16 17.91
CA ASP A 167 -4.18 -7.94 18.61
C ASP A 167 -3.80 -6.82 17.63
N ILE A 168 -3.03 -7.12 16.60
CA ILE A 168 -2.67 -6.19 15.52
C ILE A 168 -3.93 -5.71 14.80
N LEU A 169 -4.80 -6.64 14.39
CA LEU A 169 -6.02 -6.31 13.65
C LEU A 169 -7.11 -5.65 14.50
N SER A 170 -7.00 -5.72 15.84
CA SER A 170 -7.89 -4.97 16.74
C SER A 170 -7.66 -3.46 16.69
N VAL A 171 -6.56 -2.99 16.10
CA VAL A 171 -6.23 -1.56 15.98
C VAL A 171 -7.08 -0.92 14.87
N PRO A 172 -7.93 0.07 15.21
CA PRO A 172 -8.79 0.69 14.20
C PRO A 172 -7.97 1.52 13.20
N GLY A 173 -8.39 1.49 11.93
CA GLY A 173 -7.78 2.28 10.86
C GLY A 173 -6.81 1.52 9.97
N ILE A 174 -6.59 0.22 10.20
CA ILE A 174 -5.90 -0.68 9.27
C ILE A 174 -6.89 -1.06 8.16
N ASP A 175 -6.50 -0.89 6.90
CA ASP A 175 -7.33 -1.19 5.73
C ASP A 175 -6.96 -2.54 5.08
N VAL A 176 -5.67 -2.83 4.99
CA VAL A 176 -5.11 -4.04 4.38
C VAL A 176 -4.06 -4.62 5.31
N LEU A 177 -4.04 -5.92 5.48
CA LEU A 177 -2.92 -6.66 6.09
C LEU A 177 -2.12 -7.34 4.98
N LEU A 178 -0.89 -6.91 4.78
CA LEU A 178 -0.08 -7.32 3.64
C LEU A 178 0.93 -8.41 4.04
N VAL A 179 0.87 -9.55 3.38
CA VAL A 179 1.87 -10.62 3.56
C VAL A 179 3.13 -10.29 2.77
N GLY A 180 4.31 -10.35 3.40
CA GLY A 180 5.61 -10.39 2.75
C GLY A 180 6.04 -11.85 2.50
N PRO A 181 5.84 -12.41 1.28
CA PRO A 181 5.96 -13.86 1.09
C PRO A 181 7.34 -14.43 1.37
N SER A 182 8.41 -13.72 1.00
CA SER A 182 9.79 -14.18 1.20
C SER A 182 10.12 -14.32 2.67
N ASP A 183 9.99 -13.23 3.44
CA ASP A 183 10.35 -13.19 4.84
C ASP A 183 9.45 -14.11 5.66
N LEU A 184 8.15 -14.11 5.40
CA LEU A 184 7.24 -15.03 6.07
C LEU A 184 7.62 -16.50 5.83
N SER A 185 8.02 -16.89 4.61
CA SER A 185 8.42 -18.26 4.32
C SER A 185 9.69 -18.67 5.07
N ILE A 186 10.64 -17.75 5.22
CA ILE A 186 11.89 -17.93 5.98
C ILE A 186 11.57 -18.10 7.47
N GLU A 187 10.76 -17.22 8.04
CA GLU A 187 10.36 -17.25 9.46
C GLU A 187 9.56 -18.52 9.83
N LEU A 188 8.78 -19.05 8.89
CA LEU A 188 8.06 -20.31 9.06
C LEU A 188 8.95 -21.55 8.85
N GLY A 189 10.26 -21.38 8.57
CA GLY A 189 11.22 -22.47 8.37
C GLY A 189 11.09 -23.21 7.04
N VAL A 190 10.40 -22.61 6.07
CA VAL A 190 10.16 -23.17 4.72
C VAL A 190 10.54 -22.14 3.64
N PRO A 191 11.83 -21.70 3.58
CA PRO A 191 12.24 -20.59 2.73
C PRO A 191 11.88 -20.86 1.26
N VAL A 192 11.10 -19.95 0.66
CA VAL A 192 10.56 -19.95 -0.71
C VAL A 192 9.78 -21.23 -1.11
N ASP A 193 9.49 -22.13 -0.18
CA ASP A 193 8.59 -23.26 -0.39
C ASP A 193 7.12 -22.87 -0.15
N TYR A 194 6.62 -22.02 -1.03
CA TYR A 194 5.28 -21.46 -0.96
C TYR A 194 4.15 -22.52 -1.06
N PRO A 195 4.31 -23.64 -1.77
CA PRO A 195 3.32 -24.71 -1.78
C PRO A 195 3.26 -25.54 -0.50
N SER A 196 4.26 -25.42 0.40
CA SER A 196 4.30 -26.23 1.64
C SER A 196 3.06 -26.03 2.52
N ASP A 197 2.64 -27.12 3.17
CA ASP A 197 1.52 -27.07 4.11
C ASP A 197 1.74 -26.05 5.24
N THR A 198 2.99 -25.85 5.66
CA THR A 198 3.33 -24.90 6.72
C THR A 198 3.06 -23.47 6.28
N TYR A 199 3.53 -23.08 5.09
CA TYR A 199 3.28 -21.76 4.54
C TYR A 199 1.79 -21.54 4.27
N GLN A 200 1.11 -22.55 3.69
CA GLN A 200 -0.31 -22.45 3.37
C GLN A 200 -1.19 -22.32 4.61
N ARG A 201 -0.88 -23.04 5.71
CA ARG A 201 -1.58 -22.86 7.01
C ARG A 201 -1.38 -21.46 7.58
N GLY A 202 -0.17 -20.87 7.45
CA GLY A 202 0.08 -19.48 7.82
C GLY A 202 -0.84 -18.52 7.07
N LEU A 203 -0.97 -18.68 5.75
CA LEU A 203 -1.88 -17.86 4.94
C LEU A 203 -3.35 -18.05 5.32
N ASP A 204 -3.78 -19.28 5.61
CA ASP A 204 -5.16 -19.56 6.04
C ASP A 204 -5.47 -18.91 7.39
N THR A 205 -4.51 -18.91 8.33
CA THR A 205 -4.62 -18.19 9.61
C THR A 205 -4.78 -16.69 9.37
N ILE A 206 -3.92 -16.09 8.53
CA ILE A 206 -3.98 -14.66 8.19
C ILE A 206 -5.32 -14.31 7.54
N ALA A 207 -5.76 -15.08 6.54
CA ALA A 207 -7.01 -14.83 5.85
C ALA A 207 -8.23 -14.94 6.78
N ALA A 208 -8.21 -15.89 7.72
CA ALA A 208 -9.27 -16.07 8.72
C ALA A 208 -9.33 -14.88 9.70
N ALA A 209 -8.18 -14.46 10.24
CA ALA A 209 -8.09 -13.32 11.13
C ALA A 209 -8.56 -12.02 10.44
N CYS A 210 -8.08 -11.76 9.22
CA CYS A 210 -8.50 -10.61 8.44
C CYS A 210 -10.03 -10.57 8.24
N ARG A 211 -10.64 -11.71 7.91
CA ARG A 211 -12.10 -11.81 7.74
C ARG A 211 -12.85 -11.51 9.04
N ASN A 212 -12.35 -12.00 10.18
CA ASN A 212 -12.98 -11.77 11.50
C ASN A 212 -12.93 -10.29 11.92
N HIS A 213 -11.88 -9.58 11.53
CA HIS A 213 -11.70 -8.15 11.86
C HIS A 213 -12.16 -7.19 10.76
N GLY A 214 -12.65 -7.69 9.61
CA GLY A 214 -13.10 -6.86 8.50
C GLY A 214 -11.97 -6.13 7.77
N VAL A 215 -10.72 -6.63 7.90
CA VAL A 215 -9.53 -6.10 7.21
C VAL A 215 -9.27 -6.94 5.96
N VAL A 216 -8.76 -6.33 4.90
CA VAL A 216 -8.49 -7.03 3.63
C VAL A 216 -7.11 -7.69 3.66
N PRO A 217 -6.98 -9.02 3.45
CA PRO A 217 -5.66 -9.62 3.27
C PRO A 217 -5.09 -9.31 1.89
N GLY A 218 -3.77 -9.08 1.83
CA GLY A 218 -3.03 -8.79 0.60
C GLY A 218 -1.72 -9.56 0.50
N MET A 219 -1.18 -9.67 -0.72
CA MET A 219 0.12 -10.27 -1.02
C MET A 219 1.04 -9.22 -1.65
N TYR A 220 2.24 -9.04 -1.09
CA TYR A 220 3.22 -8.11 -1.62
C TYR A 220 3.65 -8.48 -3.05
N PHE A 221 3.76 -9.76 -3.36
CA PHE A 221 3.88 -10.29 -4.71
C PHE A 221 3.23 -11.68 -4.79
N ILE A 222 2.84 -12.08 -5.99
CA ILE A 222 2.40 -13.46 -6.25
C ILE A 222 3.65 -14.34 -6.41
N PRO A 223 3.85 -15.38 -5.59
CA PRO A 223 4.99 -16.28 -5.72
C PRO A 223 5.10 -16.87 -7.13
N PRO A 224 6.35 -16.99 -7.68
CA PRO A 224 6.56 -17.53 -9.02
C PRO A 224 5.94 -18.92 -9.19
N GLY A 225 5.22 -19.12 -10.29
CA GLY A 225 4.55 -20.40 -10.61
C GLY A 225 3.22 -20.62 -9.91
N MET A 226 2.79 -19.72 -9.03
CA MET A 226 1.47 -19.81 -8.39
C MET A 226 0.41 -19.05 -9.20
N ASP A 227 -0.80 -19.58 -9.25
CA ASP A 227 -1.95 -18.90 -9.85
C ASP A 227 -2.44 -17.77 -8.93
N PRO A 228 -2.52 -16.51 -9.41
CA PRO A 228 -3.13 -15.42 -8.65
C PRO A 228 -4.54 -15.74 -8.11
N ASN A 229 -5.35 -16.44 -8.88
CA ASN A 229 -6.71 -16.77 -8.50
C ASN A 229 -6.79 -17.70 -7.28
N PHE A 230 -5.77 -18.56 -7.07
CA PHE A 230 -5.67 -19.36 -5.86
C PHE A 230 -5.71 -18.50 -4.58
N TYR A 231 -5.02 -17.33 -4.59
CA TYR A 231 -5.05 -16.40 -3.45
C TYR A 231 -6.35 -15.60 -3.38
N VAL A 232 -6.93 -15.24 -4.54
CA VAL A 232 -8.26 -14.60 -4.60
C VAL A 232 -9.31 -15.50 -3.96
N ASP A 233 -9.30 -16.80 -4.27
CA ASP A 233 -10.23 -17.79 -3.72
C ASP A 233 -10.03 -17.99 -2.20
N LYS A 234 -8.80 -17.80 -1.68
CA LYS A 234 -8.52 -17.73 -0.23
C LYS A 234 -9.02 -16.45 0.44
N GLY A 235 -9.47 -15.45 -0.32
CA GLY A 235 -9.99 -14.17 0.16
C GLY A 235 -9.03 -12.99 0.09
N PHE A 236 -7.82 -13.18 -0.45
CA PHE A 236 -6.88 -12.07 -0.67
C PHE A 236 -7.39 -11.17 -1.79
N LYS A 237 -7.30 -9.84 -1.59
CA LYS A 237 -7.84 -8.86 -2.55
C LYS A 237 -6.93 -7.67 -2.84
N PHE A 238 -5.69 -7.70 -2.38
CA PHE A 238 -4.71 -6.65 -2.65
C PHE A 238 -3.41 -7.31 -3.14
N PHE A 239 -3.00 -7.01 -4.38
CA PHE A 239 -1.87 -7.69 -5.02
C PHE A 239 -0.95 -6.73 -5.74
N THR A 240 0.37 -7.01 -5.70
CA THR A 240 1.35 -6.39 -6.59
C THR A 240 1.81 -7.40 -7.66
N VAL A 241 1.82 -6.98 -8.93
CA VAL A 241 2.14 -7.83 -10.08
C VAL A 241 3.31 -7.28 -10.90
N PRO A 242 4.04 -8.13 -11.69
CA PRO A 242 5.28 -7.74 -12.35
C PRO A 242 5.05 -7.10 -13.74
N TRP A 243 4.65 -5.83 -13.81
CA TRP A 243 4.37 -5.15 -15.09
C TRP A 243 5.55 -5.14 -16.06
N ALA A 244 6.78 -5.01 -15.56
CA ALA A 244 7.97 -4.92 -16.40
C ALA A 244 8.19 -6.20 -17.24
N ARG A 245 7.86 -7.37 -16.66
CA ARG A 245 7.87 -8.65 -17.39
C ARG A 245 6.83 -8.65 -18.51
N TRP A 246 5.60 -8.24 -18.21
CA TRP A 246 4.53 -8.17 -19.22
C TRP A 246 4.84 -7.18 -20.34
N ALA A 247 5.45 -6.03 -20.00
CA ALA A 247 5.90 -5.05 -21.00
C ALA A 247 6.97 -5.65 -21.93
N ALA A 248 7.95 -6.36 -21.36
CA ALA A 248 9.00 -7.02 -22.17
C ALA A 248 8.42 -8.09 -23.10
N GLU A 249 7.51 -8.94 -22.59
CA GLU A 249 6.79 -9.94 -23.40
C GLU A 249 5.95 -9.28 -24.50
N GLY A 250 5.24 -8.19 -24.19
CA GLY A 250 4.46 -7.43 -25.16
C GLY A 250 5.31 -6.83 -26.28
N VAL A 251 6.47 -6.26 -25.95
CA VAL A 251 7.44 -5.74 -26.94
C VAL A 251 7.97 -6.87 -27.83
N GLN A 252 8.36 -8.01 -27.25
CA GLN A 252 8.85 -9.17 -28.01
C GLN A 252 7.78 -9.68 -28.99
N ASN A 253 6.53 -9.82 -28.54
CA ASN A 253 5.41 -10.25 -29.36
C ASN A 253 5.13 -9.25 -30.50
N GLY A 254 5.17 -7.94 -30.22
CA GLY A 254 5.00 -6.89 -31.22
C GLY A 254 6.09 -6.92 -32.29
N LEU A 255 7.35 -7.08 -31.89
CA LEU A 255 8.49 -7.13 -32.82
C LEU A 255 8.51 -8.42 -33.65
N ALA A 256 8.05 -9.55 -33.12
CA ALA A 256 7.98 -10.82 -33.86
C ALA A 256 7.04 -10.77 -35.06
N GLY A 257 6.05 -9.86 -35.08
CA GLY A 257 5.14 -9.63 -36.22
C GLY A 257 5.73 -8.82 -37.37
N ILE A 258 6.95 -8.27 -37.21
CA ILE A 258 7.58 -7.40 -38.23
C ILE A 258 8.65 -8.18 -38.99
N LYS A 259 8.50 -8.27 -40.30
CA LYS A 259 9.55 -8.83 -41.18
C LYS A 259 10.78 -7.91 -41.16
N ARG A 260 11.90 -8.46 -40.77
CA ARG A 260 13.21 -7.79 -40.77
C ARG A 260 14.10 -8.35 -41.85
#